data_ed4a0b625c01ed2cc250b2b0ccb939a7
#
_entry.id   ed4a0b625c01ed2cc250b2b0ccb939a7
#
_cell.length_a   1.000
_cell.length_b   1.000
_cell.length_c   1.000
_cell.angle_alpha   90.00
_cell.angle_beta   90.00
_cell.angle_gamma   90.00
#
_symmetry.space_group_name_H-M   'P 1'
#
loop_
_entity.id
_entity.type
_entity.pdbx_description
1 polymer ?
#
loop_
_entity_poly.entity_id
_entity_poly.type
_entity_poly.pdbx_seq_one_letter_code
_entity_poly.pdbx_strand_id
1 'polypeptide(L)'
;IWRAYLLKQTDHLIGMYWHGLYNKRIFINKAEDIDSISPIHCDYELKNLALIKAEAKKCWSDNMCPLVVLDGDKAYVSHYWFDHWHGLKQVQCLVSYDHTSHTITDFQIKECEPIIRYHGGVYY
;
A
#
# COMPACT_ATOMS: atom_id res chain seq x y z
N ILE A 1 16.98 -1.97 1.57
CA ILE A 1 15.89 -2.72 2.23
C ILE A 1 14.53 -2.36 1.65
N TRP A 2 14.22 -1.09 1.50
CA TRP A 2 12.92 -0.66 0.95
C TRP A 2 12.65 -1.27 -0.45
N ARG A 3 13.65 -1.22 -1.33
CA ARG A 3 13.52 -1.80 -2.68
C ARG A 3 13.27 -3.31 -2.63
N ALA A 4 14.04 -4.04 -1.80
CA ALA A 4 13.88 -5.48 -1.65
C ALA A 4 12.50 -5.82 -1.07
N TYR A 5 12.03 -5.01 -0.12
CA TYR A 5 10.70 -5.15 0.46
C TYR A 5 9.61 -4.95 -0.60
N LEU A 6 9.72 -3.92 -1.44
CA LEU A 6 8.76 -3.68 -2.51
C LEU A 6 8.69 -4.86 -3.50
N LEU A 7 9.83 -5.43 -3.85
CA LEU A 7 9.89 -6.60 -4.72
C LEU A 7 9.16 -7.80 -4.11
N LYS A 8 9.33 -8.05 -2.80
CA LYS A 8 8.60 -9.10 -2.10
C LYS A 8 7.10 -8.85 -2.07
N GLN A 9 6.68 -7.61 -1.87
CA GLN A 9 5.25 -7.27 -1.90
C GLN A 9 4.63 -7.48 -3.28
N THR A 10 5.36 -7.16 -4.34
CA THR A 10 4.86 -7.37 -5.71
C THR A 10 4.80 -8.85 -6.10
N ASP A 11 5.64 -9.70 -5.56
CA ASP A 11 5.58 -11.15 -5.80
C ASP A 11 4.23 -11.75 -5.38
N HIS A 12 3.61 -11.21 -4.34
CA HIS A 12 2.28 -11.65 -3.91
C HIS A 12 1.15 -11.25 -4.87
N LEU A 13 1.41 -10.31 -5.76
CA LEU A 13 0.43 -9.85 -6.75
C LEU A 13 0.48 -10.66 -8.04
N ILE A 14 1.54 -11.45 -8.23
CA ILE A 14 1.68 -12.33 -9.39
C ILE A 14 0.68 -13.48 -9.26
N GLY A 15 -0.13 -13.67 -10.27
CA GLY A 15 -1.15 -14.73 -10.28
C GLY A 15 -2.50 -14.33 -9.71
N MET A 16 -2.69 -13.07 -9.37
CA MET A 16 -4.03 -12.58 -9.07
C MET A 16 -4.87 -12.57 -10.34
N TYR A 17 -6.00 -13.24 -10.26
CA TYR A 17 -6.94 -13.40 -11.35
C TYR A 17 -7.61 -12.07 -11.75
N TRP A 18 -8.78 -12.16 -12.31
CA TRP A 18 -9.58 -11.00 -12.73
C TRP A 18 -9.95 -10.04 -11.58
N HIS A 19 -9.87 -10.47 -10.33
CA HIS A 19 -9.98 -9.59 -9.16
C HIS A 19 -8.72 -8.74 -8.91
N GLY A 20 -7.65 -8.97 -9.65
CA GLY A 20 -6.35 -8.36 -9.38
C GLY A 20 -6.35 -6.84 -9.43
N LEU A 21 -7.20 -6.24 -10.25
CA LEU A 21 -7.31 -4.78 -10.32
C LEU A 21 -7.80 -4.17 -9.01
N TYR A 22 -8.73 -4.84 -8.33
CA TYR A 22 -9.24 -4.38 -7.03
C TYR A 22 -8.27 -4.61 -5.90
N ASN A 23 -7.48 -5.67 -6.00
CA ASN A 23 -6.48 -6.03 -5.00
C ASN A 23 -5.15 -5.32 -5.25
N LYS A 24 -5.00 -4.63 -6.38
CA LYS A 24 -3.78 -3.90 -6.68
C LYS A 24 -3.54 -2.84 -5.63
N ARG A 25 -2.38 -2.97 -4.99
CA ARG A 25 -1.95 -2.06 -3.94
C ARG A 25 -1.18 -0.91 -4.57
N ILE A 26 -1.65 0.30 -4.33
CA ILE A 26 -1.00 1.51 -4.80
C ILE A 26 -0.24 2.09 -3.62
N PHE A 27 1.09 2.06 -3.67
CA PHE A 27 1.92 2.60 -2.60
C PHE A 27 1.82 4.12 -2.58
N ILE A 28 1.47 4.67 -1.43
CA ILE A 28 1.34 6.11 -1.22
C ILE A 28 2.53 6.54 -0.36
N ASN A 29 3.57 7.03 -1.01
CA ASN A 29 4.81 7.44 -0.38
C ASN A 29 4.87 8.94 -0.13
N LYS A 30 4.06 9.69 -0.87
CA LYS A 30 3.95 11.15 -0.81
C LYS A 30 2.54 11.55 -1.23
N ALA A 31 2.17 12.79 -0.92
CA ALA A 31 0.81 13.28 -1.21
C ALA A 31 0.45 13.19 -2.70
N GLU A 32 1.41 13.40 -3.59
CA GLU A 32 1.19 13.35 -5.04
C GLU A 32 0.82 11.96 -5.55
N ASP A 33 1.20 10.91 -4.83
CA ASP A 33 0.85 9.54 -5.21
C ASP A 33 -0.66 9.29 -5.10
N ILE A 34 -1.35 10.07 -4.29
CA ILE A 34 -2.81 10.01 -4.18
C ILE A 34 -3.46 10.37 -5.52
N ASP A 35 -2.87 11.29 -6.27
CA ASP A 35 -3.37 11.67 -7.59
C ASP A 35 -3.27 10.54 -8.62
N SER A 36 -2.39 9.56 -8.39
CA SER A 36 -2.22 8.41 -9.28
C SER A 36 -3.32 7.37 -9.15
N ILE A 37 -4.17 7.46 -8.12
CA ILE A 37 -5.28 6.54 -7.93
C ILE A 37 -6.32 6.76 -9.02
N SER A 38 -6.60 5.72 -9.79
CA SER A 38 -7.55 5.75 -10.89
C SER A 38 -8.76 4.86 -10.60
N PRO A 39 -9.95 5.23 -11.10
CA PRO A 39 -11.12 4.36 -10.98
C PRO A 39 -10.93 3.10 -11.83
N ILE A 40 -11.50 2.00 -11.37
CA ILE A 40 -11.57 0.75 -12.14
C ILE A 40 -12.81 0.76 -13.02
N HIS A 41 -13.94 1.23 -12.48
CA HIS A 41 -15.20 1.45 -13.21
C HIS A 41 -15.39 2.95 -13.41
N CYS A 42 -15.23 3.39 -14.65
CA CYS A 42 -15.05 4.80 -14.98
C CYS A 42 -16.13 5.74 -14.41
N ASP A 43 -17.38 5.55 -14.75
CA ASP A 43 -18.39 6.57 -14.43
C ASP A 43 -18.94 6.45 -13.02
N TYR A 44 -19.02 5.23 -12.52
CA TYR A 44 -19.62 4.95 -11.23
C TYR A 44 -18.74 5.41 -10.06
N GLU A 45 -17.42 5.24 -10.20
CA GLU A 45 -16.48 5.54 -9.13
C GLU A 45 -15.99 6.99 -9.10
N LEU A 46 -16.06 7.71 -10.23
CA LEU A 46 -15.38 8.99 -10.39
C LEU A 46 -15.68 9.98 -9.27
N LYS A 47 -16.95 10.13 -8.93
CA LYS A 47 -17.37 11.08 -7.90
C LYS A 47 -16.92 10.67 -6.51
N ASN A 48 -17.13 9.42 -6.15
CA ASN A 48 -16.77 8.89 -4.84
C ASN A 48 -15.26 8.85 -4.65
N LEU A 49 -14.52 8.43 -5.67
CA LEU A 49 -13.07 8.40 -5.64
C LEU A 49 -12.48 9.80 -5.50
N ALA A 50 -13.03 10.79 -6.18
CA ALA A 50 -12.59 12.18 -6.07
C ALA A 50 -12.73 12.72 -4.63
N LEU A 51 -13.84 12.40 -3.97
CA LEU A 51 -14.05 12.78 -2.55
C LEU A 51 -13.04 12.08 -1.63
N ILE A 52 -12.81 10.82 -1.83
CA ILE A 52 -11.85 10.04 -1.04
C ILE A 52 -10.42 10.54 -1.24
N LYS A 53 -10.05 10.86 -2.47
CA LYS A 53 -8.72 11.42 -2.77
C LYS A 53 -8.53 12.79 -2.10
N ALA A 54 -9.55 13.64 -2.12
CA ALA A 54 -9.50 14.94 -1.44
C ALA A 54 -9.34 14.77 0.07
N GLU A 55 -10.07 13.82 0.67
CA GLU A 55 -9.97 13.50 2.09
C GLU A 55 -8.60 12.94 2.45
N ALA A 56 -8.06 12.05 1.61
CA ALA A 56 -6.73 11.50 1.79
C ALA A 56 -5.65 12.58 1.76
N LYS A 57 -5.74 13.53 0.85
CA LYS A 57 -4.83 14.66 0.78
C LYS A 57 -4.88 15.55 2.02
N LYS A 58 -6.07 15.74 2.59
CA LYS A 58 -6.23 16.49 3.83
C LYS A 58 -5.54 15.85 5.03
N CYS A 59 -5.63 14.53 5.14
CA CYS A 59 -5.05 13.82 6.28
C CYS A 59 -3.57 13.47 6.09
N TRP A 60 -3.04 13.59 4.88
CA TRP A 60 -1.64 13.26 4.61
C TRP A 60 -0.70 14.20 5.35
N SER A 61 0.32 13.61 5.99
CA SER A 61 1.40 14.35 6.63
C SER A 61 2.74 13.66 6.34
N ASP A 62 3.85 14.37 6.58
CA ASP A 62 5.19 13.82 6.36
C ASP A 62 5.49 12.58 7.23
N ASN A 63 4.77 12.43 8.35
CA ASN A 63 4.87 11.23 9.20
C ASN A 63 4.34 9.97 8.52
N MET A 64 3.63 10.10 7.43
CA MET A 64 3.07 8.99 6.66
C MET A 64 4.00 8.51 5.54
N CYS A 65 5.14 9.17 5.34
CA CYS A 65 6.15 8.71 4.41
C CYS A 65 6.71 7.33 4.82
N PRO A 66 7.20 6.53 3.87
CA PRO A 66 7.81 5.26 4.20
C PRO A 66 8.93 5.40 5.21
N LEU A 67 8.94 4.53 6.20
CA LEU A 67 9.93 4.50 7.26
C LEU A 67 10.58 3.12 7.30
N VAL A 68 11.90 3.09 7.34
CA VAL A 68 12.68 1.88 7.56
C VAL A 68 13.59 2.11 8.76
N VAL A 69 13.43 1.32 9.80
CA VAL A 69 14.27 1.36 11.00
C VAL A 69 15.06 0.07 11.07
N LEU A 70 16.38 0.20 11.04
CA LEU A 70 17.30 -0.94 11.07
C LEU A 70 17.64 -1.34 12.51
N ASP A 71 17.65 -2.64 12.76
CA ASP A 71 18.08 -3.23 14.02
C ASP A 71 18.82 -4.54 13.72
N GLY A 72 20.14 -4.45 13.54
CA GLY A 72 20.98 -5.58 13.17
C GLY A 72 20.59 -6.15 11.80
N ASP A 73 20.20 -7.43 11.78
CA ASP A 73 19.74 -8.14 10.58
C ASP A 73 18.22 -8.05 10.39
N LYS A 74 17.56 -7.26 11.21
CA LYS A 74 16.12 -7.01 11.13
C LYS A 74 15.85 -5.55 10.80
N ALA A 75 14.70 -5.32 10.17
CA ALA A 75 14.23 -3.98 9.89
C ALA A 75 12.72 -3.89 10.14
N TYR A 76 12.32 -2.79 10.72
CA TYR A 76 10.91 -2.41 10.80
C TYR A 76 10.60 -1.50 9.62
N VAL A 77 9.57 -1.85 8.85
CA VAL A 77 9.12 -1.08 7.70
C VAL A 77 7.68 -0.64 7.94
N SER A 78 7.43 0.65 7.74
CA SER A 78 6.08 1.22 7.82
C SER A 78 5.81 2.04 6.57
N HIS A 79 4.66 1.86 5.98
CA HIS A 79 4.23 2.61 4.81
C HIS A 79 2.71 2.61 4.69
N TYR A 80 2.20 3.35 3.70
CA TYR A 80 0.78 3.38 3.38
C TYR A 80 0.54 2.86 1.98
N TRP A 81 -0.59 2.21 1.78
CA TRP A 81 -1.08 1.87 0.46
C TRP A 81 -2.58 2.08 0.35
N PHE A 82 -3.03 2.18 -0.88
CA PHE A 82 -4.45 2.25 -1.22
C PHE A 82 -4.82 1.04 -2.07
N ASP A 83 -5.95 0.42 -1.77
CA ASP A 83 -6.59 -0.55 -2.65
C ASP A 83 -8.09 -0.25 -2.77
N HIS A 84 -8.71 -0.76 -3.83
CA HIS A 84 -10.10 -0.45 -4.14
C HIS A 84 -11.11 -1.24 -3.29
N TRP A 85 -10.64 -2.18 -2.47
CA TRP A 85 -11.48 -2.92 -1.54
C TRP A 85 -11.59 -2.26 -0.17
N HIS A 86 -10.53 -1.66 0.29
CA HIS A 86 -10.41 -1.23 1.68
C HIS A 86 -10.16 0.27 1.83
N GLY A 87 -9.48 0.89 0.86
CA GLY A 87 -9.09 2.29 0.92
C GLY A 87 -7.64 2.50 1.32
N LEU A 88 -7.38 3.59 2.03
CA LEU A 88 -6.04 3.99 2.46
C LEU A 88 -5.75 3.42 3.84
N LYS A 89 -4.69 2.64 3.96
CA LYS A 89 -4.30 2.04 5.23
C LYS A 89 -2.79 1.99 5.42
N GLN A 90 -2.39 1.97 6.69
CA GLN A 90 -1.00 1.76 7.10
C GLN A 90 -0.68 0.28 7.09
N VAL A 91 0.54 -0.02 6.69
CA VAL A 91 1.12 -1.35 6.78
C VAL A 91 2.39 -1.28 7.58
N GLN A 92 2.53 -2.19 8.54
CA GLN A 92 3.72 -2.36 9.36
C GLN A 92 4.28 -3.74 9.08
N CYS A 93 5.60 -3.82 8.91
CA CYS A 93 6.24 -5.08 8.60
C CYS A 93 7.56 -5.21 9.35
N LEU A 94 7.78 -6.37 9.95
CA LEU A 94 9.08 -6.74 10.49
C LEU A 94 9.73 -7.67 9.47
N VAL A 95 10.92 -7.30 9.00
CA VAL A 95 11.66 -8.08 8.01
C VAL A 95 12.98 -8.54 8.58
N SER A 96 13.39 -9.74 8.16
CA SER A 96 14.77 -10.23 8.34
C SER A 96 15.49 -10.04 7.01
N TYR A 97 16.69 -9.48 7.07
CA TYR A 97 17.45 -9.08 5.91
C TYR A 97 18.86 -9.66 5.95
N ASP A 98 19.26 -10.31 4.87
CA ASP A 98 20.62 -10.81 4.71
C ASP A 98 21.46 -9.77 3.99
N HIS A 99 22.42 -9.18 4.70
CA HIS A 99 23.30 -8.15 4.16
C HIS A 99 24.29 -8.70 3.12
N THR A 100 24.59 -10.00 3.16
CA THR A 100 25.50 -10.64 2.20
C THR A 100 24.83 -10.81 0.83
N SER A 101 23.62 -11.34 0.81
CA SER A 101 22.87 -11.56 -0.43
C SER A 101 22.00 -10.37 -0.83
N HIS A 102 21.86 -9.37 0.02
CA HIS A 102 20.98 -8.21 -0.16
C HIS A 102 19.51 -8.61 -0.37
N THR A 103 19.06 -9.65 0.33
CA THR A 103 17.71 -10.19 0.19
C THR A 103 16.96 -10.20 1.50
N ILE A 104 15.64 -10.13 1.41
CA ILE A 104 14.76 -10.37 2.54
C ILE A 104 14.56 -11.88 2.67
N THR A 105 14.92 -12.44 3.83
CA THR A 105 14.84 -13.88 4.12
C THR A 105 13.53 -14.25 4.79
N ASP A 106 12.92 -13.32 5.52
CA ASP A 106 11.64 -13.53 6.18
C ASP A 106 10.95 -12.18 6.39
N PHE A 107 9.62 -12.17 6.40
CA PHE A 107 8.90 -10.97 6.80
C PHE A 107 7.53 -11.29 7.39
N GLN A 108 7.14 -10.50 8.40
CA GLN A 108 5.85 -10.58 9.06
C GLN A 108 5.13 -9.25 8.85
N ILE A 109 3.98 -9.31 8.22
CA ILE A 109 3.20 -8.13 7.87
C ILE A 109 1.99 -7.99 8.79
N LYS A 110 1.73 -6.75 9.20
CA LYS A 110 0.52 -6.37 9.91
C LYS A 110 -0.16 -5.25 9.12
N GLU A 111 -1.33 -5.53 8.61
CA GLU A 111 -2.19 -4.52 8.00
C GLU A 111 -3.06 -3.88 9.08
N CYS A 112 -2.98 -2.57 9.21
CA CYS A 112 -3.82 -1.82 10.13
C CYS A 112 -5.20 -1.55 9.51
N GLU A 113 -6.18 -1.20 10.33
CA GLU A 113 -7.47 -0.77 9.83
C GLU A 113 -7.33 0.46 8.90
N PRO A 114 -8.13 0.55 7.84
CA PRO A 114 -8.07 1.71 6.96
C PRO A 114 -8.32 3.01 7.71
N ILE A 115 -7.50 4.03 7.47
CA ILE A 115 -7.73 5.37 7.98
C ILE A 115 -8.78 6.12 7.15
N ILE A 116 -8.89 5.76 5.86
CA ILE A 116 -9.95 6.21 4.96
C ILE A 116 -10.50 4.98 4.27
N ARG A 117 -11.75 4.64 4.54
CA ARG A 117 -12.40 3.48 3.95
C ARG A 117 -12.91 3.81 2.55
N TYR A 118 -12.70 2.89 1.64
CA TYR A 118 -13.20 2.95 0.28
C TYR A 118 -13.52 1.55 -0.21
N HIS A 119 -14.59 1.45 -1.00
CA HIS A 119 -14.96 0.21 -1.68
C HIS A 119 -15.39 0.55 -3.10
N GLY A 120 -14.81 -0.12 -4.08
CA GLY A 120 -15.02 0.18 -5.49
C GLY A 120 -16.42 -0.14 -6.03
N GLY A 121 -17.30 -0.66 -5.19
CA GLY A 121 -18.70 -0.88 -5.57
C GLY A 121 -18.96 -2.09 -6.47
N VAL A 122 -18.01 -3.00 -6.58
CA VAL A 122 -18.19 -4.21 -7.38
C VAL A 122 -18.68 -5.35 -6.49
N TYR A 123 -19.79 -5.91 -6.87
CA TYR A 123 -20.39 -7.06 -6.20
C TYR A 123 -20.41 -8.24 -7.17
N TYR A 124 -19.94 -9.36 -6.68
CA TYR A 124 -19.90 -10.61 -7.43
C TYR A 124 -20.80 -11.66 -6.81
#